data_35a470ba073820d0a9647d0b7189e546
#
_entry.id   35a470ba073820d0a9647d0b7189e546
#
_cell.length_a   1.000
_cell.length_b   1.000
_cell.length_c   1.000
_cell.angle_alpha   90.00
_cell.angle_beta   90.00
_cell.angle_gamma   90.00
#
_symmetry.space_group_name_H-M   'P 1'
#
loop_
_entity.id
_entity.type
_entity.pdbx_description
1 polymer ?
#
loop_
_entity_poly.entity_id
_entity_poly.type
_entity_poly.pdbx_seq_one_letter_code
_entity_poly.pdbx_strand_id
1 'polypeptide(L)'
;YMSASMESILTGYDDPRIAVYFAPCTDEQFKNTYRGIRQGTCFSHSHYAGLSKLTVTQTTDAPLMTSSEIWFLRAEAALRGWTDEDEESCYRNGVITSFHQNGIYQVEDYLNSERMAFDFEDTYDNGNNIEARCKVSPKWDSEADKEIKLERIITQKWIAMFPEGCEA
;
A
#
# COMPACT_ATOMS: atom_id res chain seq x y z
N TYR A 1 15.08 0.03 -1.35
CA TYR A 1 14.50 -0.97 -0.43
C TYR A 1 13.03 -0.65 -0.16
N MET A 2 12.27 -1.68 0.19
CA MET A 2 10.92 -1.55 0.73
C MET A 2 10.95 -0.79 2.06
N SER A 3 9.97 0.07 2.32
CA SER A 3 9.85 0.74 3.61
C SER A 3 9.06 -0.10 4.62
N ALA A 4 9.28 0.14 5.92
CA ALA A 4 8.53 -0.49 7.00
C ALA A 4 7.00 -0.29 6.85
N SER A 5 6.56 0.91 6.41
CA SER A 5 5.14 1.19 6.19
C SER A 5 4.56 0.36 5.04
N MET A 6 5.31 0.16 3.95
CA MET A 6 4.88 -0.70 2.84
C MET A 6 4.81 -2.16 3.27
N GLU A 7 5.78 -2.65 4.05
CA GLU A 7 5.72 -4.00 4.60
C GLU A 7 4.47 -4.18 5.49
N SER A 8 4.30 -3.30 6.46
CA SER A 8 3.18 -3.34 7.41
C SER A 8 1.82 -3.42 6.72
N ILE A 9 1.60 -2.58 5.71
CA ILE A 9 0.32 -2.46 5.02
C ILE A 9 0.14 -3.57 3.98
N LEU A 10 1.08 -3.71 3.04
CA LEU A 10 0.89 -4.64 1.92
C LEU A 10 0.87 -6.11 2.38
N THR A 11 1.75 -6.48 3.32
CA THR A 11 1.74 -7.84 3.87
C THR A 11 0.54 -8.07 4.79
N GLY A 12 0.19 -7.05 5.60
CA GLY A 12 -0.98 -7.13 6.49
C GLY A 12 -2.28 -7.31 5.73
N TYR A 13 -2.45 -6.63 4.61
CA TYR A 13 -3.61 -6.76 3.73
C TYR A 13 -3.58 -8.02 2.84
N ASP A 14 -2.45 -8.73 2.78
CA ASP A 14 -2.20 -9.78 1.78
C ASP A 14 -2.37 -9.22 0.36
N ASP A 15 -1.81 -8.03 0.13
CA ASP A 15 -1.99 -7.28 -1.10
C ASP A 15 -1.10 -7.83 -2.22
N PRO A 16 -1.66 -8.38 -3.29
CA PRO A 16 -0.86 -9.00 -4.34
C PRO A 16 0.02 -8.02 -5.13
N ARG A 17 -0.25 -6.71 -5.06
CA ARG A 17 0.59 -5.67 -5.69
C ARG A 17 2.00 -5.65 -5.10
N ILE A 18 2.22 -6.20 -3.89
CA ILE A 18 3.55 -6.33 -3.28
C ILE A 18 4.56 -7.03 -4.22
N ALA A 19 4.12 -8.08 -4.92
CA ALA A 19 4.98 -8.83 -5.84
C ALA A 19 5.30 -8.05 -7.14
N VAL A 20 4.51 -7.04 -7.48
CA VAL A 20 4.76 -6.15 -8.61
C VAL A 20 5.72 -5.03 -8.21
N TYR A 21 5.54 -4.48 -7.01
CA TYR A 21 6.31 -3.32 -6.52
C TYR A 21 7.69 -3.70 -6.00
N PHE A 22 7.83 -4.89 -5.42
CA PHE A 22 9.05 -5.30 -4.72
C PHE A 22 9.49 -6.71 -5.13
N ALA A 23 10.79 -6.88 -5.23
CA ALA A 23 11.40 -8.21 -5.31
C ALA A 23 11.42 -8.84 -3.91
N PRO A 24 11.18 -10.16 -3.79
CA PRO A 24 11.29 -10.84 -2.51
C PRO A 24 12.72 -10.80 -1.97
N CYS A 25 12.88 -11.00 -0.67
CA CYS A 25 14.17 -11.07 -0.01
C CYS A 25 15.05 -12.18 -0.60
N THR A 26 16.34 -11.87 -0.71
CA THR A 26 17.39 -12.83 -1.10
C THR A 26 18.21 -13.32 0.09
N ASP A 27 18.04 -12.71 1.26
CA ASP A 27 18.63 -13.16 2.51
C ASP A 27 18.15 -14.57 2.88
N GLU A 28 19.06 -15.46 3.29
CA GLU A 28 18.73 -16.88 3.54
C GLU A 28 17.71 -17.05 4.68
N GLN A 29 17.69 -16.16 5.67
CA GLN A 29 16.75 -16.22 6.80
C GLN A 29 15.32 -15.79 6.39
N PHE A 30 15.21 -14.84 5.44
CA PHE A 30 13.94 -14.24 5.02
C PHE A 30 13.60 -14.55 3.55
N LYS A 31 14.26 -15.54 2.96
CA LYS A 31 14.15 -15.89 1.55
C LYS A 31 12.69 -16.06 1.11
N ASN A 32 12.37 -15.47 -0.02
CA ASN A 32 11.03 -15.47 -0.61
C ASN A 32 9.93 -14.79 0.22
N THR A 33 10.30 -14.04 1.27
CA THR A 33 9.38 -13.14 1.98
C THR A 33 9.59 -11.70 1.55
N TYR A 34 8.74 -10.79 2.02
CA TYR A 34 8.86 -9.36 1.81
C TYR A 34 9.17 -8.68 3.12
N ARG A 35 10.35 -8.07 3.22
CA ARG A 35 10.82 -7.38 4.43
C ARG A 35 11.34 -6.00 4.07
N GLY A 36 10.93 -5.00 4.84
CA GLY A 36 11.31 -3.60 4.66
C GLY A 36 12.35 -3.12 5.68
N ILE A 37 12.63 -1.83 5.59
CA ILE A 37 13.53 -1.12 6.51
C ILE A 37 12.81 0.11 7.03
N ARG A 38 12.92 0.40 8.32
CA ARG A 38 12.41 1.63 8.90
C ARG A 38 13.18 2.83 8.31
N GLN A 39 12.45 3.82 7.83
CA GLN A 39 13.06 5.06 7.33
C GLN A 39 13.69 5.86 8.49
N GLY A 40 14.86 6.45 8.22
CA GLY A 40 15.57 7.26 9.19
C GLY A 40 16.41 6.48 10.22
N THR A 41 16.54 5.16 10.08
CA THR A 41 17.44 4.37 10.94
C THR A 41 18.89 4.50 10.48
N CYS A 42 19.80 4.43 11.44
CA CYS A 42 21.23 4.23 11.16
C CYS A 42 21.47 2.71 11.05
N PHE A 43 21.65 2.21 9.83
CA PHE A 43 21.81 0.77 9.62
C PHE A 43 23.13 0.42 8.94
N SER A 44 23.63 -0.78 9.22
CA SER A 44 24.71 -1.37 8.44
C SER A 44 24.19 -1.94 7.14
N HIS A 45 24.70 -1.48 6.01
CA HIS A 45 24.30 -1.96 4.70
C HIS A 45 24.39 -3.48 4.57
N SER A 46 25.36 -4.11 5.21
CA SER A 46 25.55 -5.57 5.17
C SER A 46 24.38 -6.35 5.80
N HIS A 47 23.74 -5.82 6.84
CA HIS A 47 22.62 -6.49 7.52
C HIS A 47 21.35 -6.48 6.67
N TYR A 48 21.08 -5.40 5.95
CA TYR A 48 19.83 -5.24 5.20
C TYR A 48 19.98 -5.47 3.69
N ALA A 49 21.18 -5.84 3.23
CA ALA A 49 21.48 -5.95 1.79
C ALA A 49 20.58 -6.95 1.05
N GLY A 50 20.13 -8.01 1.73
CA GLY A 50 19.27 -9.06 1.18
C GLY A 50 17.78 -8.80 1.29
N LEU A 51 17.34 -7.69 1.89
CA LEU A 51 15.92 -7.37 2.05
C LEU A 51 15.28 -6.90 0.73
N SER A 52 13.96 -6.77 0.72
CA SER A 52 13.16 -6.46 -0.47
C SER A 52 13.54 -5.14 -1.11
N LYS A 53 13.78 -5.19 -2.41
CA LYS A 53 14.15 -4.03 -3.24
C LYS A 53 13.03 -3.69 -4.20
N LEU A 54 12.99 -2.42 -4.63
CA LEU A 54 12.05 -2.00 -5.66
C LEU A 54 12.32 -2.75 -6.97
N THR A 55 11.26 -3.09 -7.68
CA THR A 55 11.32 -3.62 -9.05
C THR A 55 11.52 -2.50 -10.09
N VAL A 56 11.30 -1.24 -9.70
CA VAL A 56 11.50 -0.07 -10.54
C VAL A 56 12.97 0.04 -10.98
N THR A 57 13.19 0.24 -12.28
CA THR A 57 14.49 0.37 -12.91
C THR A 57 14.62 1.73 -13.60
N GLN A 58 15.80 2.05 -14.12
CA GLN A 58 16.04 3.29 -14.88
C GLN A 58 15.23 3.40 -16.18
N THR A 59 14.70 2.27 -16.67
CA THR A 59 13.91 2.19 -17.90
C THR A 59 12.42 1.99 -17.64
N THR A 60 12.00 1.99 -16.36
CA THR A 60 10.59 1.92 -16.00
C THR A 60 9.92 3.25 -16.33
N ASP A 61 8.78 3.19 -17.04
CA ASP A 61 8.00 4.38 -17.35
C ASP A 61 7.53 5.08 -16.07
N ALA A 62 7.65 6.41 -16.04
CA ALA A 62 7.15 7.23 -14.94
C ALA A 62 5.70 7.66 -15.25
N PRO A 63 4.70 7.17 -14.53
CA PRO A 63 3.32 7.63 -14.71
C PRO A 63 3.19 9.07 -14.21
N LEU A 64 2.61 9.96 -15.01
CA LEU A 64 2.33 11.34 -14.59
C LEU A 64 1.00 11.43 -13.81
N MET A 65 0.02 10.65 -14.20
CA MET A 65 -1.27 10.54 -13.55
C MET A 65 -1.90 9.20 -13.93
N THR A 66 -2.49 8.52 -12.97
CA THR A 66 -3.12 7.22 -13.19
C THR A 66 -4.65 7.32 -13.10
N SER A 67 -5.35 6.42 -13.81
CA SER A 67 -6.82 6.36 -13.71
C SER A 67 -7.28 5.98 -12.30
N SER A 68 -6.51 5.18 -11.57
CA SER A 68 -6.81 4.85 -10.17
C SER A 68 -6.75 6.08 -9.27
N GLU A 69 -5.78 6.96 -9.46
CA GLU A 69 -5.68 8.23 -8.74
C GLU A 69 -6.93 9.08 -8.92
N ILE A 70 -7.41 9.23 -10.18
CA ILE A 70 -8.63 9.98 -10.48
C ILE A 70 -9.84 9.41 -9.72
N TRP A 71 -9.97 8.08 -9.66
CA TRP A 71 -11.07 7.45 -8.93
C TRP A 71 -11.02 7.73 -7.43
N PHE A 72 -9.82 7.73 -6.81
CA PHE A 72 -9.67 8.09 -5.40
C PHE A 72 -9.94 9.57 -5.13
N LEU A 73 -9.54 10.47 -6.03
CA LEU A 73 -9.89 11.89 -5.92
C LEU A 73 -11.41 12.10 -6.01
N ARG A 74 -12.11 11.35 -6.87
CA ARG A 74 -13.58 11.37 -6.97
C ARG A 74 -14.21 10.79 -5.70
N ALA A 75 -13.68 9.71 -5.14
CA ALA A 75 -14.15 9.16 -3.87
C ALA A 75 -14.05 10.17 -2.72
N GLU A 76 -12.92 10.88 -2.63
CA GLU A 76 -12.74 11.95 -1.65
C GLU A 76 -13.71 13.11 -1.89
N ALA A 77 -13.88 13.54 -3.14
CA ALA A 77 -14.80 14.63 -3.50
C ALA A 77 -16.25 14.28 -3.13
N ALA A 78 -16.67 13.05 -3.41
CA ALA A 78 -17.98 12.53 -3.02
C ALA A 78 -18.15 12.49 -1.49
N LEU A 79 -17.17 11.95 -0.76
CA LEU A 79 -17.15 11.91 0.70
C LEU A 79 -17.24 13.32 1.34
N ARG A 80 -16.65 14.32 0.69
CA ARG A 80 -16.70 15.72 1.12
C ARG A 80 -18.01 16.42 0.72
N GLY A 81 -18.85 15.80 -0.11
CA GLY A 81 -20.09 16.39 -0.62
C GLY A 81 -19.86 17.44 -1.70
N TRP A 82 -18.76 17.36 -2.42
CA TRP A 82 -18.45 18.25 -3.55
C TRP A 82 -19.05 17.77 -4.86
N THR A 83 -19.42 16.49 -4.93
CA THR A 83 -20.10 15.85 -6.05
C THR A 83 -21.24 14.97 -5.53
N ASP A 84 -22.19 14.63 -6.40
CA ASP A 84 -23.32 13.73 -6.12
C ASP A 84 -22.99 12.26 -6.42
N GLU A 85 -21.71 11.93 -6.56
CA GLU A 85 -21.26 10.55 -6.80
C GLU A 85 -21.31 9.72 -5.53
N ASP A 86 -21.38 8.40 -5.69
CA ASP A 86 -21.31 7.45 -4.59
C ASP A 86 -19.83 7.20 -4.19
N GLU A 87 -19.47 7.55 -2.97
CA GLU A 87 -18.09 7.44 -2.49
C GLU A 87 -17.58 6.00 -2.49
N GLU A 88 -18.43 5.01 -2.14
CA GLU A 88 -18.05 3.59 -2.17
C GLU A 88 -17.74 3.11 -3.57
N SER A 89 -18.61 3.42 -4.53
CA SER A 89 -18.41 3.05 -5.95
C SER A 89 -17.13 3.65 -6.50
N CYS A 90 -16.83 4.91 -6.20
CA CYS A 90 -15.60 5.57 -6.61
C CYS A 90 -14.37 4.92 -5.98
N TYR A 91 -14.41 4.61 -4.67
CA TYR A 91 -13.35 3.90 -3.96
C TYR A 91 -13.06 2.53 -4.56
N ARG A 92 -14.11 1.70 -4.74
CA ARG A 92 -14.00 0.36 -5.34
C ARG A 92 -13.40 0.41 -6.73
N ASN A 93 -13.85 1.36 -7.57
CA ASN A 93 -13.29 1.57 -8.91
C ASN A 93 -11.81 1.98 -8.86
N GLY A 94 -11.40 2.77 -7.88
CA GLY A 94 -10.00 3.12 -7.64
C GLY A 94 -9.14 1.90 -7.37
N VAL A 95 -9.57 1.02 -6.47
CA VAL A 95 -8.88 -0.23 -6.15
C VAL A 95 -8.83 -1.16 -7.36
N ILE A 96 -9.98 -1.41 -8.02
CA ILE A 96 -10.07 -2.27 -9.21
C ILE A 96 -9.11 -1.77 -10.31
N THR A 97 -9.14 -0.47 -10.59
CA THR A 97 -8.29 0.14 -11.62
C THR A 97 -6.82 -0.01 -11.27
N SER A 98 -6.44 0.21 -9.99
CA SER A 98 -5.07 0.01 -9.53
C SER A 98 -4.59 -1.44 -9.70
N PHE A 99 -5.44 -2.41 -9.38
CA PHE A 99 -5.12 -3.83 -9.60
C PHE A 99 -4.91 -4.15 -11.08
N HIS A 100 -5.83 -3.70 -11.95
CA HIS A 100 -5.75 -3.91 -13.40
C HIS A 100 -4.49 -3.25 -14.00
N GLN A 101 -4.11 -2.06 -13.55
CA GLN A 101 -2.88 -1.39 -13.96
C GLN A 101 -1.62 -2.20 -13.64
N ASN A 102 -1.69 -3.01 -12.59
CA ASN A 102 -0.62 -3.93 -12.16
C ASN A 102 -0.78 -5.35 -12.73
N GLY A 103 -1.70 -5.58 -13.67
CA GLY A 103 -1.93 -6.88 -14.30
C GLY A 103 -2.65 -7.90 -13.41
N ILE A 104 -3.30 -7.46 -12.34
CA ILE A 104 -4.02 -8.29 -11.37
C ILE A 104 -5.52 -8.09 -11.61
N TYR A 105 -6.27 -9.18 -11.90
CA TYR A 105 -7.69 -9.10 -12.25
C TYR A 105 -8.62 -9.66 -11.19
N GLN A 106 -8.10 -10.36 -10.19
CA GLN A 106 -8.87 -10.93 -9.08
C GLN A 106 -8.80 -9.95 -7.90
N VAL A 107 -9.84 -9.16 -7.69
CA VAL A 107 -9.85 -8.06 -6.72
C VAL A 107 -10.96 -8.17 -5.68
N GLU A 108 -11.99 -8.99 -5.92
CA GLU A 108 -13.17 -9.05 -5.04
C GLU A 108 -12.85 -9.54 -3.62
N ASP A 109 -11.98 -10.55 -3.50
CA ASP A 109 -11.57 -11.05 -2.19
C ASP A 109 -10.83 -9.96 -1.39
N TYR A 110 -10.00 -9.18 -2.07
CA TYR A 110 -9.30 -8.04 -1.46
C TYR A 110 -10.28 -6.94 -1.02
N LEU A 111 -11.23 -6.55 -1.86
CA LEU A 111 -12.24 -5.53 -1.56
C LEU A 111 -13.18 -5.92 -0.41
N ASN A 112 -13.30 -7.21 -0.11
CA ASN A 112 -14.08 -7.73 1.01
C ASN A 112 -13.22 -8.15 2.21
N SER A 113 -11.91 -7.92 2.14
CA SER A 113 -10.97 -8.31 3.19
C SER A 113 -11.03 -7.38 4.40
N GLU A 114 -11.16 -7.96 5.58
CA GLU A 114 -11.06 -7.26 6.87
C GLU A 114 -9.65 -7.31 7.47
N ARG A 115 -8.66 -7.74 6.68
CA ARG A 115 -7.26 -7.78 7.11
C ARG A 115 -6.75 -6.38 7.37
N MET A 116 -5.89 -6.27 8.39
CA MET A 116 -5.35 -5.00 8.87
C MET A 116 -3.84 -4.95 8.66
N ALA A 117 -3.28 -3.75 8.59
CA ALA A 117 -1.84 -3.58 8.71
C ALA A 117 -1.36 -4.16 10.04
N PHE A 118 -0.14 -4.70 10.07
CA PHE A 118 0.46 -5.25 11.28
C PHE A 118 1.63 -4.39 11.76
N ASP A 119 2.01 -4.58 13.03
CA ASP A 119 3.16 -3.91 13.61
C ASP A 119 4.45 -4.35 12.89
N PHE A 120 5.23 -3.38 12.45
CA PHE A 120 6.52 -3.66 11.82
C PHE A 120 7.54 -4.09 12.87
N GLU A 121 8.14 -5.24 12.65
CA GLU A 121 9.25 -5.75 13.45
C GLU A 121 10.53 -5.76 12.62
N ASP A 122 11.51 -4.96 13.02
CA ASP A 122 12.80 -4.91 12.33
C ASP A 122 13.52 -6.26 12.45
N THR A 123 14.14 -6.68 11.36
CA THR A 123 14.80 -7.99 11.26
C THR A 123 16.06 -8.12 12.13
N TYR A 124 16.66 -7.01 12.54
CA TYR A 124 17.96 -6.98 13.22
C TYR A 124 18.00 -6.13 14.48
N ASP A 125 17.13 -5.15 14.63
CA ASP A 125 17.13 -4.21 15.75
C ASP A 125 15.71 -3.88 16.22
N ASN A 126 15.28 -4.46 17.31
CA ASN A 126 13.96 -4.24 17.89
C ASN A 126 13.69 -2.76 18.27
N GLY A 127 14.73 -1.95 18.44
CA GLY A 127 14.60 -0.51 18.64
C GLY A 127 14.00 0.23 17.45
N ASN A 128 13.95 -0.43 16.29
CA ASN A 128 13.34 0.08 15.06
C ASN A 128 11.90 -0.38 14.86
N ASN A 129 11.33 -1.18 15.76
CA ASN A 129 9.94 -1.64 15.67
C ASN A 129 8.97 -0.45 15.66
N ILE A 130 7.88 -0.57 14.92
CA ILE A 130 6.86 0.48 14.77
C ILE A 130 5.47 -0.17 14.85
N GLU A 131 4.62 0.35 15.73
CA GLU A 131 3.20 0.00 15.73
C GLU A 131 2.53 0.41 14.42
N ALA A 132 1.62 -0.42 13.92
CA ALA A 132 0.84 -0.13 12.74
C ALA A 132 0.01 1.14 12.94
N ARG A 133 0.22 2.12 12.07
CA ARG A 133 -0.49 3.39 12.12
C ARG A 133 -1.78 3.36 11.32
N CYS A 134 -1.82 2.59 10.23
CA CYS A 134 -3.03 2.39 9.46
C CYS A 134 -4.01 1.49 10.24
N LYS A 135 -5.21 2.01 10.50
CA LYS A 135 -6.23 1.33 11.33
C LYS A 135 -7.49 0.97 10.53
N VAL A 136 -7.38 0.92 9.21
CA VAL A 136 -8.46 0.54 8.30
C VAL A 136 -8.10 -0.72 7.51
N SER A 137 -9.12 -1.48 7.12
CA SER A 137 -9.00 -2.61 6.18
C SER A 137 -9.35 -2.17 4.75
N PRO A 138 -9.07 -2.98 3.72
CA PRO A 138 -9.50 -2.70 2.34
C PRO A 138 -11.01 -2.66 2.16
N LYS A 139 -11.77 -3.41 2.98
CA LYS A 139 -13.22 -3.48 2.90
C LYS A 139 -13.85 -2.13 3.22
N TRP A 140 -14.75 -1.66 2.34
CA TRP A 140 -15.54 -0.47 2.61
C TRP A 140 -16.51 -0.71 3.77
N ASP A 141 -16.68 0.30 4.60
CA ASP A 141 -17.64 0.31 5.70
C ASP A 141 -18.49 1.60 5.56
N SER A 142 -19.75 1.42 5.13
CA SER A 142 -20.70 2.53 4.90
C SER A 142 -21.09 3.25 6.17
N GLU A 143 -21.03 2.54 7.33
CA GLU A 143 -21.40 3.08 8.64
C GLU A 143 -20.24 3.77 9.37
N ALA A 144 -19.01 3.66 8.83
CA ALA A 144 -17.85 4.28 9.44
C ALA A 144 -17.92 5.81 9.40
N ASP A 145 -17.30 6.45 10.38
CA ASP A 145 -17.12 7.90 10.42
C ASP A 145 -16.36 8.40 9.18
N LYS A 146 -16.61 9.66 8.83
CA LYS A 146 -16.02 10.31 7.65
C LYS A 146 -14.49 10.26 7.64
N GLU A 147 -13.84 10.44 8.79
CA GLU A 147 -12.38 10.36 8.92
C GLU A 147 -11.85 8.94 8.67
N ILE A 148 -12.56 7.92 9.12
CA ILE A 148 -12.23 6.50 8.88
C ILE A 148 -12.37 6.16 7.39
N LYS A 149 -13.44 6.65 6.72
CA LYS A 149 -13.62 6.52 5.28
C LYS A 149 -12.50 7.23 4.51
N LEU A 150 -12.13 8.44 4.93
CA LEU A 150 -11.05 9.21 4.33
C LEU A 150 -9.70 8.49 4.49
N GLU A 151 -9.38 7.98 5.69
CA GLU A 151 -8.16 7.17 5.92
C GLU A 151 -8.10 5.99 4.94
N ARG A 152 -9.22 5.30 4.72
CA ARG A 152 -9.30 4.17 3.78
C ARG A 152 -9.03 4.60 2.34
N ILE A 153 -9.64 5.70 1.88
CA ILE A 153 -9.43 6.26 0.54
C ILE A 153 -7.95 6.62 0.34
N ILE A 154 -7.39 7.39 1.27
CA ILE A 154 -5.99 7.86 1.17
C ILE A 154 -5.00 6.70 1.26
N THR A 155 -5.25 5.71 2.11
CA THR A 155 -4.39 4.52 2.20
C THR A 155 -4.34 3.78 0.86
N GLN A 156 -5.49 3.54 0.21
CA GLN A 156 -5.52 2.86 -1.08
C GLN A 156 -4.96 3.73 -2.20
N LYS A 157 -5.18 5.04 -2.17
CA LYS A 157 -4.56 6.00 -3.09
C LYS A 157 -3.03 5.94 -2.97
N TRP A 158 -2.50 5.99 -1.74
CA TRP A 158 -1.07 5.90 -1.46
C TRP A 158 -0.43 4.62 -2.01
N ILE A 159 -1.10 3.46 -1.84
CA ILE A 159 -0.64 2.19 -2.41
C ILE A 159 -0.66 2.26 -3.95
N ALA A 160 -1.75 2.76 -4.53
CA ALA A 160 -1.95 2.81 -5.98
C ALA A 160 -0.97 3.73 -6.71
N MET A 161 -0.51 4.79 -6.04
CA MET A 161 0.43 5.78 -6.59
C MET A 161 1.90 5.37 -6.43
N PHE A 162 2.20 4.16 -5.94
CA PHE A 162 3.58 3.70 -5.88
C PHE A 162 4.27 3.80 -7.26
N PRO A 163 5.52 4.34 -7.37
CA PRO A 163 6.41 4.78 -6.26
C PRO A 163 6.20 6.23 -5.78
N GLU A 164 5.28 7.00 -6.36
CA GLU A 164 5.03 8.42 -6.09
C GLU A 164 4.03 8.64 -4.92
N GLY A 165 3.98 7.72 -3.96
CA GLY A 165 3.02 7.76 -2.85
C GLY A 165 3.07 9.01 -1.97
N CYS A 166 4.14 9.81 -2.03
CA CYS A 166 4.21 11.09 -1.32
C CYS A 166 3.27 12.16 -1.89
N GLU A 167 2.73 11.93 -3.10
CA GLU A 167 1.76 12.82 -3.76
C GLU A 167 0.30 12.51 -3.39
N ALA A 168 0.07 11.43 -2.62
CA ALA A 168 -1.28 10.93 -2.32
C ALA A 168 -2.08 11.81 -1.36
#